data_230693e1ce770374350b0c3e4a316b5b
#
_entry.id   230693e1ce770374350b0c3e4a316b5b
#
_cell.length_a   1.000
_cell.length_b   1.000
_cell.length_c   1.000
_cell.angle_alpha   90.00
_cell.angle_beta   90.00
_cell.angle_gamma   90.00
#
_symmetry.space_group_name_H-M   'P 1'
#
loop_
_entity.id
_entity.type
_entity.pdbx_description
1 polymer ?
#
loop_
_entity_poly.entity_id
_entity_poly.type
_entity_poly.pdbx_seq_one_letter_code
_entity_poly.pdbx_strand_id
1 'polypeptide(L)'
;MDVGLYHAISRKLQDRFDTRRLADRIEERIVRDHIDPDDRAFIEARDMFFIATVDADGQPQSSYKGGEPGFVRVLDERMIAFPVYDGNGMYLTAGNLLQTKKVGLLFIDFEGRKRLRLNGIASVDDDDSLLPAYPEAQLVVRVAATEVFPNCPRYIHEYRLVARSRFVPKSECETPVPKWKQSEWAHDVLPEGDPAADPEREVIARG
;
A
#
# COMPACT_ATOMS: atom_id res chain seq x y z
N MET A 1 25.56 8.93 4.48
CA MET A 1 26.04 8.16 3.32
C MET A 1 24.88 8.11 2.36
N ASP A 2 25.01 8.81 1.26
CA ASP A 2 24.02 8.74 0.17
C ASP A 2 24.13 7.36 -0.45
N VAL A 3 23.24 6.45 -0.06
CA VAL A 3 23.19 5.10 -0.64
C VAL A 3 22.27 5.25 -1.86
N GLY A 4 22.86 5.51 -3.03
CA GLY A 4 22.10 5.54 -4.28
C GLY A 4 21.23 4.30 -4.46
N LEU A 5 20.28 4.32 -5.38
CA LEU A 5 19.29 3.25 -5.65
C LEU A 5 19.95 1.86 -5.82
N TYR A 6 21.18 1.82 -6.35
CA TYR A 6 21.86 0.58 -6.70
C TYR A 6 22.98 0.21 -5.74
N HIS A 7 22.83 -0.91 -5.04
CA HIS A 7 23.90 -1.47 -4.21
C HIS A 7 24.97 -2.21 -5.05
N ALA A 8 26.09 -2.58 -4.42
CA ALA A 8 27.24 -3.16 -5.11
C ALA A 8 26.95 -4.40 -5.96
N ILE A 9 26.01 -5.25 -5.52
CA ILE A 9 25.65 -6.48 -6.28
C ILE A 9 24.81 -6.11 -7.51
N SER A 10 23.88 -5.15 -7.41
CA SER A 10 23.18 -4.61 -8.58
C SER A 10 24.15 -4.06 -9.61
N ARG A 11 25.16 -3.33 -9.15
CA ARG A 11 26.22 -2.78 -10.02
C ARG A 11 27.01 -3.87 -10.73
N LYS A 12 27.37 -4.97 -10.06
CA LYS A 12 28.03 -6.14 -10.71
C LYS A 12 27.16 -6.76 -11.80
N LEU A 13 25.83 -6.86 -11.60
CA LEU A 13 24.93 -7.38 -12.63
C LEU A 13 24.81 -6.41 -13.82
N GLN A 14 24.77 -5.11 -13.56
CA GLN A 14 24.77 -4.09 -14.60
C GLN A 14 26.02 -4.16 -15.47
N ASP A 15 27.21 -4.38 -14.86
CA ASP A 15 28.45 -4.56 -15.60
C ASP A 15 28.44 -5.84 -16.44
N ARG A 16 27.97 -6.95 -15.85
CA ARG A 16 27.88 -8.24 -16.55
C ARG A 16 27.00 -8.19 -17.79
N PHE A 17 25.92 -7.41 -17.76
CA PHE A 17 24.96 -7.29 -18.87
C PHE A 17 25.14 -6.00 -19.68
N ASP A 18 26.21 -5.26 -19.48
CA ASP A 18 26.53 -3.98 -20.14
C ASP A 18 25.39 -2.95 -20.05
N THR A 19 24.74 -2.88 -18.91
CA THR A 19 23.60 -1.95 -18.66
C THR A 19 23.97 -0.80 -17.68
N ARG A 20 25.21 -0.70 -17.22
CA ARG A 20 25.65 0.29 -16.24
C ARG A 20 25.31 1.72 -16.67
N ARG A 21 25.67 2.11 -17.88
CA ARG A 21 25.42 3.46 -18.42
C ARG A 21 23.92 3.77 -18.53
N LEU A 22 23.10 2.75 -18.87
CA LEU A 22 21.65 2.90 -18.91
C LEU A 22 21.07 3.08 -17.50
N ALA A 23 21.53 2.28 -16.54
CA ALA A 23 21.10 2.38 -15.13
C ALA A 23 21.45 3.73 -14.54
N ASP A 24 22.65 4.26 -14.77
CA ASP A 24 23.07 5.59 -14.31
C ASP A 24 22.16 6.68 -14.91
N ARG A 25 21.83 6.57 -16.19
CA ARG A 25 20.93 7.51 -16.86
C ARG A 25 19.49 7.43 -16.31
N ILE A 26 19.01 6.24 -15.95
CA ILE A 26 17.70 6.05 -15.32
C ILE A 26 17.69 6.68 -13.93
N GLU A 27 18.74 6.45 -13.12
CA GLU A 27 18.86 7.03 -11.79
C GLU A 27 18.89 8.57 -11.87
N GLU A 28 19.69 9.13 -12.77
CA GLU A 28 19.83 10.58 -12.98
C GLU A 28 18.52 11.26 -13.47
N ARG A 29 17.76 10.61 -14.36
CA ARG A 29 16.67 11.26 -15.12
C ARG A 29 15.27 10.88 -14.69
N ILE A 30 15.10 9.74 -14.05
CA ILE A 30 13.79 9.14 -13.81
C ILE A 30 13.50 8.97 -12.32
N VAL A 31 14.53 8.67 -11.51
CA VAL A 31 14.36 8.54 -10.06
C VAL A 31 14.32 9.93 -9.44
N ARG A 32 13.27 10.20 -8.68
CA ARG A 32 13.05 11.47 -7.99
C ARG A 32 12.90 11.22 -6.50
N ASP A 33 13.14 12.22 -5.69
CA ASP A 33 12.90 12.23 -4.25
C ASP A 33 11.56 12.91 -3.88
N HIS A 34 10.74 13.18 -4.87
CA HIS A 34 9.45 13.86 -4.72
C HIS A 34 8.39 13.32 -5.68
N ILE A 35 7.14 13.61 -5.36
CA ILE A 35 5.93 13.27 -6.09
C ILE A 35 5.57 14.48 -6.93
N ASP A 36 5.58 14.37 -8.25
CA ASP A 36 5.14 15.44 -9.13
C ASP A 36 3.59 15.46 -9.29
N PRO A 37 3.01 16.47 -9.95
CA PRO A 37 1.56 16.56 -10.15
C PRO A 37 0.96 15.37 -10.92
N ASP A 38 1.68 14.78 -11.87
CA ASP A 38 1.21 13.63 -12.63
C ASP A 38 1.24 12.36 -11.77
N ASP A 39 2.28 12.20 -10.93
CA ASP A 39 2.36 11.12 -9.93
C ASP A 39 1.23 11.23 -8.90
N ARG A 40 0.93 12.46 -8.42
CA ARG A 40 -0.21 12.70 -7.52
C ARG A 40 -1.51 12.23 -8.14
N ALA A 41 -1.82 12.70 -9.34
CA ALA A 41 -3.04 12.31 -10.05
C ALA A 41 -3.10 10.79 -10.28
N PHE A 42 -1.94 10.18 -10.59
CA PHE A 42 -1.86 8.74 -10.77
C PHE A 42 -2.12 7.99 -9.47
N ILE A 43 -1.48 8.35 -8.35
CA ILE A 43 -1.64 7.72 -7.03
C ILE A 43 -3.08 7.83 -6.54
N GLU A 44 -3.64 9.05 -6.53
CA GLU A 44 -4.98 9.33 -6.00
C GLU A 44 -6.10 8.68 -6.83
N ALA A 45 -5.86 8.38 -8.10
CA ALA A 45 -6.80 7.66 -8.95
C ALA A 45 -6.80 6.14 -8.72
N ARG A 46 -5.87 5.57 -7.96
CA ARG A 46 -5.82 4.13 -7.71
C ARG A 46 -6.81 3.72 -6.62
N ASP A 47 -7.40 2.56 -6.79
CA ASP A 47 -8.26 1.88 -5.83
C ASP A 47 -7.54 0.71 -5.13
N MET A 48 -6.26 0.50 -5.47
CA MET A 48 -5.40 -0.51 -4.85
C MET A 48 -3.92 -0.20 -5.06
N PHE A 49 -3.09 -0.77 -4.18
CA PHE A 49 -1.65 -0.86 -4.37
C PHE A 49 -1.08 -2.10 -3.66
N PHE A 50 0.14 -2.48 -4.02
CA PHE A 50 0.91 -3.46 -3.26
C PHE A 50 1.90 -2.76 -2.35
N ILE A 51 2.01 -3.25 -1.11
CA ILE A 51 2.98 -2.77 -0.13
C ILE A 51 3.94 -3.89 0.24
N ALA A 52 5.22 -3.57 0.26
CA ALA A 52 6.28 -4.40 0.78
C ALA A 52 6.84 -3.78 2.06
N THR A 53 6.97 -4.59 3.09
CA THR A 53 7.60 -4.24 4.37
C THR A 53 8.61 -5.30 4.77
N VAL A 54 9.43 -5.02 5.74
CA VAL A 54 10.43 -5.95 6.25
C VAL A 54 10.42 -5.90 7.78
N ASP A 55 10.53 -7.06 8.41
CA ASP A 55 10.67 -7.13 9.87
C ASP A 55 12.12 -6.87 10.32
N ALA A 56 12.38 -6.94 11.63
CA ALA A 56 13.71 -6.69 12.21
C ALA A 56 14.76 -7.71 11.76
N ASP A 57 14.35 -8.92 11.44
CA ASP A 57 15.23 -10.01 10.98
C ASP A 57 15.50 -9.97 9.48
N GLY A 58 14.87 -9.02 8.77
CA GLY A 58 15.00 -8.86 7.33
C GLY A 58 14.03 -9.71 6.51
N GLN A 59 13.04 -10.37 7.15
CA GLN A 59 12.03 -11.15 6.43
C GLN A 59 11.05 -10.22 5.72
N PRO A 60 10.93 -10.29 4.38
CA PRO A 60 10.00 -9.45 3.63
C PRO A 60 8.56 -9.94 3.77
N GLN A 61 7.64 -8.99 3.79
CA GLN A 61 6.19 -9.19 3.74
C GLN A 61 5.62 -8.37 2.59
N SER A 62 4.70 -8.95 1.84
CA SER A 62 3.97 -8.27 0.77
C SER A 62 2.47 -8.37 1.01
N SER A 63 1.77 -7.26 0.83
CA SER A 63 0.32 -7.19 1.03
C SER A 63 -0.34 -6.38 -0.08
N TYR A 64 -1.57 -6.74 -0.39
CA TYR A 64 -2.51 -5.94 -1.16
C TYR A 64 -3.22 -4.95 -0.22
N LYS A 65 -3.38 -3.71 -0.65
CA LYS A 65 -4.20 -2.69 0.00
C LYS A 65 -5.21 -2.16 -1.00
N GLY A 66 -6.48 -2.22 -0.65
CA GLY A 66 -7.58 -1.73 -1.49
C GLY A 66 -8.41 -0.68 -0.78
N GLY A 67 -9.03 0.19 -1.55
CA GLY A 67 -9.91 1.25 -1.09
C GLY A 67 -10.70 1.86 -2.24
N GLU A 68 -11.52 2.85 -1.98
CA GLU A 68 -12.08 3.69 -3.04
C GLU A 68 -10.99 4.63 -3.61
N PRO A 69 -11.06 5.07 -4.88
CA PRO A 69 -10.16 6.09 -5.39
C PRO A 69 -10.06 7.29 -4.44
N GLY A 70 -8.84 7.76 -4.17
CA GLY A 70 -8.57 8.78 -3.16
C GLY A 70 -8.35 8.27 -1.74
N PHE A 71 -8.40 6.94 -1.49
CA PHE A 71 -8.02 6.39 -0.18
C PHE A 71 -6.52 6.57 0.10
N VAL A 72 -5.69 6.62 -0.93
CA VAL A 72 -4.32 7.12 -0.81
C VAL A 72 -4.33 8.61 -1.12
N ARG A 73 -3.90 9.45 -0.18
CA ARG A 73 -3.83 10.90 -0.30
C ARG A 73 -2.40 11.36 -0.42
N VAL A 74 -2.11 12.19 -1.38
CA VAL A 74 -0.83 12.89 -1.49
C VAL A 74 -0.95 14.22 -0.75
N LEU A 75 -0.34 14.31 0.43
CA LEU A 75 -0.45 15.47 1.31
C LEU A 75 0.39 16.64 0.81
N ASP A 76 1.59 16.33 0.35
CA ASP A 76 2.52 17.28 -0.26
C ASP A 76 3.43 16.55 -1.26
N GLU A 77 4.46 17.22 -1.77
CA GLU A 77 5.41 16.66 -2.74
C GLU A 77 6.25 15.48 -2.20
N ARG A 78 6.25 15.23 -0.88
CA ARG A 78 7.07 14.19 -0.24
C ARG A 78 6.30 13.30 0.71
N MET A 79 5.02 13.53 0.87
CA MET A 79 4.22 12.80 1.87
C MET A 79 2.93 12.26 1.28
N ILE A 80 2.70 10.96 1.48
CA ILE A 80 1.41 10.35 1.25
C ILE A 80 0.85 9.77 2.54
N ALA A 81 -0.47 9.56 2.57
CA ALA A 81 -1.15 8.88 3.67
C ALA A 81 -2.19 7.89 3.14
N PHE A 82 -2.41 6.80 3.87
CA PHE A 82 -3.46 5.83 3.59
C PHE A 82 -3.94 5.15 4.88
N PRO A 83 -5.19 4.65 4.89
CA PRO A 83 -5.78 4.00 6.06
C PRO A 83 -5.32 2.55 6.23
N VAL A 84 -5.39 2.05 7.45
CA VAL A 84 -5.40 0.63 7.78
C VAL A 84 -6.81 0.29 8.26
N TYR A 85 -7.50 -0.54 7.50
CA TYR A 85 -8.84 -1.03 7.83
C TYR A 85 -8.78 -2.29 8.68
N ASP A 86 -9.91 -2.67 9.25
CA ASP A 86 -10.07 -3.98 9.89
C ASP A 86 -9.67 -5.12 8.93
N GLY A 87 -9.03 -6.13 9.48
CA GLY A 87 -8.52 -7.25 8.71
C GLY A 87 -8.61 -8.56 9.48
N ASN A 88 -7.52 -9.32 9.44
CA ASN A 88 -7.43 -10.64 10.11
C ASN A 88 -6.75 -10.58 11.49
N GLY A 89 -6.56 -9.40 12.07
CA GLY A 89 -5.93 -9.21 13.37
C GLY A 89 -4.41 -9.43 13.43
N MET A 90 -3.76 -9.82 12.34
CA MET A 90 -2.32 -10.13 12.35
C MET A 90 -1.42 -8.90 12.41
N TYR A 91 -1.86 -7.75 11.92
CA TYR A 91 -1.13 -6.47 11.88
C TYR A 91 0.31 -6.54 11.35
N LEU A 92 0.66 -7.53 10.50
CA LEU A 92 2.02 -7.73 10.01
C LEU A 92 2.59 -6.49 9.33
N THR A 93 1.80 -5.84 8.47
CA THR A 93 2.22 -4.60 7.79
C THR A 93 2.48 -3.49 8.80
N ALA A 94 1.51 -3.20 9.67
CA ALA A 94 1.62 -2.11 10.65
C ALA A 94 2.75 -2.37 11.66
N GLY A 95 2.88 -3.62 12.15
CA GLY A 95 3.95 -4.01 13.05
C GLY A 95 5.34 -3.81 12.44
N ASN A 96 5.55 -4.24 11.19
CA ASN A 96 6.81 -4.03 10.49
C ASN A 96 7.12 -2.53 10.30
N LEU A 97 6.09 -1.71 9.94
CA LEU A 97 6.27 -0.27 9.77
C LEU A 97 6.60 0.44 11.08
N LEU A 98 6.00 0.04 12.20
CA LEU A 98 6.35 0.57 13.52
C LEU A 98 7.79 0.23 13.90
N GLN A 99 8.28 -0.94 13.52
CA GLN A 99 9.59 -1.42 13.92
C GLN A 99 10.72 -0.94 13.00
N THR A 100 10.59 -1.14 11.70
CA THR A 100 11.69 -0.84 10.74
C THR A 100 11.48 0.46 9.99
N LYS A 101 10.25 0.95 9.92
CA LYS A 101 9.81 2.15 9.18
C LYS A 101 10.03 2.08 7.66
N LYS A 102 10.66 1.03 7.14
CA LYS A 102 10.99 0.89 5.72
C LYS A 102 9.80 0.36 4.94
N VAL A 103 9.49 0.98 3.82
CA VAL A 103 8.35 0.62 2.98
C VAL A 103 8.66 0.80 1.50
N GLY A 104 8.13 -0.12 0.69
CA GLY A 104 8.06 0.00 -0.76
C GLY A 104 6.63 -0.14 -1.22
N LEU A 105 6.16 0.80 -2.03
CA LEU A 105 4.81 0.82 -2.59
C LEU A 105 4.87 0.63 -4.10
N LEU A 106 3.94 -0.14 -4.63
CA LEU A 106 3.78 -0.37 -6.06
C LEU A 106 2.33 -0.07 -6.45
N PHE A 107 2.13 1.06 -7.10
CA PHE A 107 0.88 1.44 -7.72
C PHE A 107 0.82 0.93 -9.15
N ILE A 108 -0.29 0.32 -9.56
CA ILE A 108 -0.49 -0.21 -10.91
C ILE A 108 -1.83 0.26 -11.46
N ASP A 109 -1.81 0.74 -12.69
CA ASP A 109 -2.96 0.88 -13.55
C ASP A 109 -2.94 -0.28 -14.55
N PHE A 110 -3.81 -1.27 -14.32
CA PHE A 110 -3.87 -2.46 -15.17
C PHE A 110 -4.54 -2.19 -16.53
N GLU A 111 -5.46 -1.23 -16.61
CA GLU A 111 -6.09 -0.86 -17.87
C GLU A 111 -5.16 0.00 -18.73
N GLY A 112 -4.57 1.05 -18.14
CA GLY A 112 -3.60 1.92 -18.79
C GLY A 112 -2.19 1.34 -18.90
N ARG A 113 -1.93 0.18 -18.27
CA ARG A 113 -0.64 -0.51 -18.22
C ARG A 113 0.49 0.40 -17.75
N LYS A 114 0.26 1.14 -16.67
CA LYS A 114 1.24 2.02 -16.05
C LYS A 114 1.54 1.54 -14.63
N ARG A 115 2.73 1.84 -14.14
CA ARG A 115 3.08 1.59 -12.74
C ARG A 115 4.06 2.62 -12.22
N LEU A 116 3.90 2.92 -10.92
CA LEU A 116 4.76 3.82 -10.17
C LEU A 116 5.26 3.10 -8.92
N ARG A 117 6.54 3.26 -8.60
CA ARG A 117 7.13 2.85 -7.32
C ARG A 117 7.37 4.06 -6.46
N LEU A 118 7.11 3.88 -5.17
CA LEU A 118 7.46 4.83 -4.13
C LEU A 118 8.12 4.06 -2.99
N ASN A 119 9.38 4.34 -2.72
CA ASN A 119 10.05 3.88 -1.51
C ASN A 119 10.05 5.00 -0.49
N GLY A 120 10.03 4.65 0.80
CA GLY A 120 9.98 5.69 1.83
C GLY A 120 10.16 5.19 3.24
N ILE A 121 10.00 6.14 4.15
CA ILE A 121 10.01 5.93 5.60
C ILE A 121 8.59 6.18 6.11
N ALA A 122 8.03 5.19 6.78
CA ALA A 122 6.66 5.24 7.26
C ALA A 122 6.56 5.55 8.77
N SER A 123 5.45 6.17 9.14
CA SER A 123 4.90 6.21 10.51
C SER A 123 3.49 5.66 10.51
N VAL A 124 3.06 5.13 11.65
CA VAL A 124 1.73 4.55 11.87
C VAL A 124 1.17 5.16 13.14
N ASP A 125 -0.08 5.64 13.09
CA ASP A 125 -0.71 6.35 14.22
C ASP A 125 -2.21 6.00 14.27
N ASP A 126 -2.73 5.78 15.50
CA ASP A 126 -4.14 5.57 15.81
C ASP A 126 -4.87 6.86 16.25
N ASP A 127 -4.14 7.96 16.40
CA ASP A 127 -4.65 9.31 16.70
C ASP A 127 -4.30 10.33 15.60
N ASP A 128 -4.07 9.85 14.37
CA ASP A 128 -3.74 10.72 13.25
C ASP A 128 -4.92 11.64 12.88
N SER A 129 -4.63 12.91 12.62
CA SER A 129 -5.62 13.93 12.24
C SER A 129 -6.44 13.59 10.98
N LEU A 130 -5.96 12.65 10.15
CA LEU A 130 -6.67 12.16 8.96
C LEU A 130 -7.61 10.98 9.28
N LEU A 131 -7.52 10.37 10.45
CA LEU A 131 -8.33 9.20 10.80
C LEU A 131 -9.84 9.44 10.62
N PRO A 132 -10.43 10.59 11.03
CA PRO A 132 -11.85 10.86 10.80
C PRO A 132 -12.26 10.99 9.33
N ALA A 133 -11.32 11.15 8.42
CA ALA A 133 -11.57 11.27 6.99
C ALA A 133 -11.55 9.92 6.25
N TYR A 134 -11.30 8.81 6.98
CA TYR A 134 -11.29 7.44 6.48
C TYR A 134 -12.34 6.61 7.22
N PRO A 135 -13.49 6.30 6.60
CA PRO A 135 -14.52 5.47 7.23
C PRO A 135 -13.94 4.17 7.76
N GLU A 136 -14.30 3.78 8.98
CA GLU A 136 -13.92 2.52 9.63
C GLU A 136 -12.40 2.23 9.69
N ALA A 137 -11.55 3.23 9.48
CA ALA A 137 -10.11 3.04 9.61
C ALA A 137 -9.70 2.93 11.09
N GLN A 138 -8.76 2.02 11.37
CA GLN A 138 -8.20 1.82 12.71
C GLN A 138 -6.91 2.63 12.92
N LEU A 139 -6.12 2.80 11.85
CA LEU A 139 -4.83 3.48 11.87
C LEU A 139 -4.65 4.27 10.57
N VAL A 140 -3.79 5.27 10.60
CA VAL A 140 -3.29 5.94 9.41
C VAL A 140 -1.79 5.66 9.29
N VAL A 141 -1.36 5.33 8.07
CA VAL A 141 0.05 5.25 7.70
C VAL A 141 0.41 6.50 6.91
N ARG A 142 1.46 7.20 7.35
CA ARG A 142 2.08 8.26 6.55
C ARG A 142 3.42 7.77 6.02
N VAL A 143 3.74 8.08 4.77
CA VAL A 143 5.00 7.68 4.13
C VAL A 143 5.70 8.93 3.60
N ALA A 144 6.87 9.22 4.17
CA ALA A 144 7.80 10.19 3.60
C ALA A 144 8.55 9.53 2.44
N ALA A 145 8.30 10.00 1.21
CA ALA A 145 8.91 9.47 0.01
C ALA A 145 10.42 9.76 -0.02
N THR A 146 11.21 8.74 -0.32
CA THR A 146 12.66 8.86 -0.55
C THR A 146 13.03 8.65 -2.00
N GLU A 147 12.24 7.83 -2.71
CA GLU A 147 12.44 7.53 -4.12
C GLU A 147 11.08 7.33 -4.80
N VAL A 148 10.85 8.03 -5.90
CA VAL A 148 9.64 7.92 -6.71
C VAL A 148 10.05 7.74 -8.16
N PHE A 149 9.61 6.67 -8.80
CA PHE A 149 9.97 6.39 -10.18
C PHE A 149 9.01 5.44 -10.90
N PRO A 150 8.68 5.71 -12.17
CA PRO A 150 7.94 4.78 -13.01
C PRO A 150 8.83 3.60 -13.43
N ASN A 151 8.20 2.49 -13.79
CA ASN A 151 8.88 1.39 -14.44
C ASN A 151 8.25 1.08 -15.80
N CYS A 152 9.04 0.48 -16.69
CA CYS A 152 8.57 0.02 -18.00
C CYS A 152 7.33 -0.89 -17.85
N PRO A 153 6.24 -0.63 -18.60
CA PRO A 153 4.99 -1.41 -18.52
C PRO A 153 5.02 -2.72 -19.29
N ARG A 154 6.14 -3.07 -19.90
CA ARG A 154 6.28 -4.15 -20.91
C ARG A 154 5.60 -5.48 -20.55
N TYR A 155 5.57 -5.83 -19.26
CA TYR A 155 5.04 -7.11 -18.79
C TYR A 155 3.77 -6.97 -17.95
N ILE A 156 3.14 -5.77 -17.93
CA ILE A 156 1.86 -5.58 -17.24
C ILE A 156 0.75 -6.10 -18.17
N HIS A 157 0.02 -7.11 -17.70
CA HIS A 157 -1.16 -7.59 -18.39
C HIS A 157 -2.30 -6.56 -18.24
N GLU A 158 -3.15 -6.48 -19.26
CA GLU A 158 -4.35 -5.66 -19.22
C GLU A 158 -5.44 -6.40 -18.45
N TYR A 159 -5.97 -5.78 -17.39
CA TYR A 159 -7.14 -6.24 -16.66
C TYR A 159 -8.17 -5.14 -16.59
N ARG A 160 -9.43 -5.52 -16.52
CA ARG A 160 -10.53 -4.59 -16.27
C ARG A 160 -11.14 -4.89 -14.92
N LEU A 161 -11.43 -3.82 -14.17
CA LEU A 161 -12.16 -3.92 -12.92
C LEU A 161 -13.61 -4.33 -13.22
N VAL A 162 -14.02 -5.48 -12.73
CA VAL A 162 -15.43 -5.96 -12.83
C VAL A 162 -16.27 -5.36 -11.70
N ALA A 163 -15.75 -5.41 -10.47
CA ALA A 163 -16.40 -4.84 -9.30
C ALA A 163 -15.37 -4.56 -8.21
N ARG A 164 -15.60 -3.53 -7.38
CA ARG A 164 -14.85 -3.31 -6.15
C ARG A 164 -15.36 -4.23 -5.05
N SER A 165 -14.49 -4.57 -4.12
CA SER A 165 -14.86 -5.37 -2.97
C SER A 165 -15.90 -4.64 -2.11
N ARG A 166 -16.94 -5.35 -1.69
CA ARG A 166 -17.94 -4.85 -0.74
C ARG A 166 -17.38 -4.63 0.66
N PHE A 167 -16.18 -5.19 0.96
CA PHE A 167 -15.46 -4.97 2.21
C PHE A 167 -14.63 -3.67 2.23
N VAL A 168 -14.62 -2.90 1.16
CA VAL A 168 -14.02 -1.56 1.18
C VAL A 168 -14.96 -0.63 1.92
N PRO A 169 -14.54 -0.01 3.04
CA PRO A 169 -15.38 0.89 3.82
C PRO A 169 -15.83 2.11 3.02
N LYS A 170 -17.09 2.51 3.23
CA LYS A 170 -17.73 3.66 2.58
C LYS A 170 -18.46 4.48 3.62
N SER A 171 -18.58 5.79 3.38
CA SER A 171 -19.31 6.69 4.27
C SER A 171 -20.82 6.49 4.27
N GLU A 172 -21.38 5.93 3.18
CA GLU A 172 -22.84 5.82 3.02
C GLU A 172 -23.43 4.51 3.56
N CYS A 173 -22.61 3.51 3.86
CA CYS A 173 -23.09 2.22 4.34
C CYS A 173 -22.05 1.52 5.23
N GLU A 174 -22.55 0.68 6.11
CA GLU A 174 -21.72 -0.17 6.94
C GLU A 174 -21.04 -1.28 6.12
N THR A 175 -19.77 -1.56 6.42
CA THR A 175 -19.05 -2.66 5.79
C THR A 175 -19.60 -4.00 6.26
N PRO A 176 -19.94 -4.94 5.37
CA PRO A 176 -20.42 -6.25 5.76
C PRO A 176 -19.34 -7.07 6.48
N VAL A 177 -19.76 -8.00 7.30
CA VAL A 177 -18.87 -8.91 8.03
C VAL A 177 -18.44 -10.08 7.12
N PRO A 178 -17.14 -10.39 7.05
CA PRO A 178 -16.69 -11.56 6.32
C PRO A 178 -17.08 -12.86 7.06
N LYS A 179 -17.65 -13.81 6.33
CA LYS A 179 -18.21 -15.07 6.89
C LYS A 179 -17.24 -15.86 7.77
N TRP A 180 -15.92 -15.77 7.53
CA TRP A 180 -14.93 -16.49 8.33
C TRP A 180 -14.92 -16.08 9.81
N LYS A 181 -15.30 -14.83 10.14
CA LYS A 181 -15.40 -14.34 11.52
C LYS A 181 -16.49 -15.07 12.32
N GLN A 182 -17.46 -15.70 11.64
CA GLN A 182 -18.50 -16.52 12.26
C GLN A 182 -18.17 -18.01 12.31
N SER A 183 -16.98 -18.43 11.90
CA SER A 183 -16.56 -19.83 11.97
C SER A 183 -16.22 -20.24 13.41
N GLU A 184 -16.38 -21.54 13.71
CA GLU A 184 -16.13 -22.12 15.05
C GLU A 184 -14.73 -21.82 15.60
N TRP A 185 -13.73 -21.69 14.70
CA TRP A 185 -12.35 -21.44 15.10
C TRP A 185 -12.03 -19.97 15.35
N ALA A 186 -12.92 -19.04 14.99
CA ALA A 186 -12.64 -17.60 15.04
C ALA A 186 -13.58 -16.84 15.98
N HIS A 187 -14.88 -17.17 16.01
CA HIS A 187 -15.92 -16.33 16.62
C HIS A 187 -15.72 -16.07 18.12
N ASP A 188 -15.15 -17.00 18.86
CA ASP A 188 -14.94 -16.94 20.32
C ASP A 188 -13.66 -16.19 20.72
N VAL A 189 -12.81 -15.81 19.75
CA VAL A 189 -11.56 -15.09 19.96
C VAL A 189 -11.52 -13.74 19.23
N LEU A 190 -12.65 -13.28 18.72
CA LEU A 190 -12.74 -11.96 18.11
C LEU A 190 -12.55 -10.85 19.17
N PRO A 191 -12.04 -9.69 18.77
CA PRO A 191 -11.92 -8.54 19.67
C PRO A 191 -13.27 -8.13 20.24
N GLU A 192 -13.25 -7.56 21.46
CA GLU A 192 -14.42 -6.93 22.04
C GLU A 192 -14.91 -5.79 21.13
N GLY A 193 -16.20 -5.77 20.80
CA GLY A 193 -16.79 -4.80 19.89
C GLY A 193 -16.54 -5.07 18.39
N ASP A 194 -16.02 -6.26 18.03
CA ASP A 194 -15.93 -6.64 16.61
C ASP A 194 -17.32 -6.59 15.95
N PRO A 195 -17.46 -6.01 14.73
CA PRO A 195 -18.73 -5.95 14.01
C PRO A 195 -19.42 -7.29 13.80
N ALA A 196 -18.70 -8.41 13.86
CA ALA A 196 -19.28 -9.75 13.75
C ALA A 196 -20.12 -10.17 14.97
N ALA A 197 -20.03 -9.45 16.08
CA ALA A 197 -20.89 -9.64 17.27
C ALA A 197 -22.27 -9.02 17.10
N ASP A 198 -22.47 -8.14 16.11
CA ASP A 198 -23.76 -7.53 15.80
C ASP A 198 -24.59 -8.47 14.93
N PRO A 199 -25.75 -9.01 15.44
CA PRO A 199 -26.58 -9.94 14.69
C PRO A 199 -27.32 -9.30 13.51
N GLU A 200 -27.41 -7.96 13.45
CA GLU A 200 -28.04 -7.23 12.37
C GLU A 200 -27.05 -6.92 11.21
N ARG A 201 -25.77 -7.09 11.46
CA ARG A 201 -24.73 -6.82 10.45
C ARG A 201 -24.78 -7.84 9.31
N GLU A 202 -24.80 -7.36 8.08
CA GLU A 202 -24.77 -8.24 6.89
C GLU A 202 -23.48 -9.10 6.87
N VAL A 203 -23.65 -10.40 6.66
CA VAL A 203 -22.55 -11.37 6.56
C VAL A 203 -22.43 -11.87 5.13
N ILE A 204 -21.26 -11.73 4.54
CA ILE A 204 -21.01 -12.18 3.17
C ILE A 204 -19.77 -13.07 3.07
N ALA A 205 -19.83 -14.03 2.14
CA ALA A 205 -18.72 -14.95 1.90
C ALA A 205 -17.64 -14.35 0.99
N ARG A 206 -18.03 -13.44 0.11
CA ARG A 206 -17.15 -12.77 -0.85
C ARG A 206 -17.66 -11.35 -1.06
N GLY A 207 -16.72 -10.41 -1.14
CA GLY A 207 -16.97 -8.98 -1.38
C GLY A 207 -16.80 -8.59 -2.83
#